data_cb51e9d2a42ed229e8e20bd796051146
#
_entry.id   cb51e9d2a42ed229e8e20bd796051146
#
_cell.length_a   1.000
_cell.length_b   1.000
_cell.length_c   1.000
_cell.angle_alpha   90.00
_cell.angle_beta   90.00
_cell.angle_gamma   90.00
#
_symmetry.space_group_name_H-M   'P 1'
#
loop_
_entity.id
_entity.type
_entity.pdbx_description
1 polymer ?
#
loop_
_entity_poly.entity_id
_entity_poly.type
_entity_poly.pdbx_seq_one_letter_code
_entity_poly.pdbx_strand_id
1 'polypeptide(L)'
;MSDAPERVLGLIGRAMGRFAMLRPGDRVAVGVSGGKDSLCLLDALLAYRTRAPFAYDVVAVTIEQGKFTADIRGLEPVIARLGVEWIVRDEPATLGLVRDGVVHGCDVCSRHRRRALYRVAAELRCTTLALGHTADDCAESLLRNILFNGRIASLPPVAVSRKGTLRLVRPLVFVTEELTAAYAQARGLSPIGCICGEKASVRGEIRQFLATLRARHPGVAESIAAALGNVNPYTLYDPALDKPGADVRPVGRGGPDTAPKSTEQGGYAPSDSPAPLVTPRETRGAPR
;
A
#
# COMPACT_ATOMS: atom_id res chain seq x y z
N MET A 1 1.87 -5.57 27.42
CA MET A 1 2.75 -5.58 26.23
C MET A 1 1.85 -5.47 25.00
N SER A 2 2.20 -4.66 24.02
CA SER A 2 1.38 -4.48 22.80
C SER A 2 1.29 -5.77 22.00
N ASP A 3 0.07 -6.21 21.63
CA ASP A 3 -0.22 -7.37 20.78
C ASP A 3 0.15 -7.10 19.27
N ALA A 4 0.58 -5.88 18.96
CA ALA A 4 0.85 -5.45 17.59
C ALA A 4 1.88 -6.32 16.84
N PRO A 5 3.01 -6.76 17.44
CA PRO A 5 3.96 -7.62 16.72
C PRO A 5 3.34 -8.96 16.27
N GLU A 6 2.60 -9.64 17.13
CA GLU A 6 1.97 -10.92 16.77
C GLU A 6 0.87 -10.74 15.72
N ARG A 7 0.07 -9.68 15.82
CA ARG A 7 -0.96 -9.34 14.82
C ARG A 7 -0.35 -9.05 13.46
N VAL A 8 0.73 -8.27 13.40
CA VAL A 8 1.44 -7.99 12.13
C VAL A 8 1.97 -9.27 11.52
N LEU A 9 2.65 -10.12 12.31
CA LEU A 9 3.18 -11.40 11.82
C LEU A 9 2.07 -12.33 11.31
N GLY A 10 0.93 -12.40 12.00
CA GLY A 10 -0.23 -13.16 11.55
C GLY A 10 -0.81 -12.65 10.22
N LEU A 11 -0.94 -11.32 10.07
CA LEU A 11 -1.45 -10.69 8.85
C LEU A 11 -0.49 -10.85 7.66
N ILE A 12 0.83 -10.73 7.89
CA ILE A 12 1.86 -11.01 6.88
C ILE A 12 1.80 -12.47 6.46
N GLY A 13 1.74 -13.41 7.41
CA GLY A 13 1.62 -14.84 7.12
C GLY A 13 0.40 -15.14 6.26
N ARG A 14 -0.76 -14.54 6.58
CA ARG A 14 -1.99 -14.66 5.78
C ARG A 14 -1.79 -14.11 4.36
N ALA A 15 -1.16 -12.94 4.21
CA ALA A 15 -0.90 -12.37 2.89
C ALA A 15 0.07 -13.23 2.08
N MET A 16 1.16 -13.66 2.69
CA MET A 16 2.17 -14.50 2.05
C MET A 16 1.61 -15.84 1.58
N GLY A 17 0.78 -16.50 2.40
CA GLY A 17 0.12 -17.77 2.04
C GLY A 17 -0.95 -17.56 0.96
N ARG A 18 -1.85 -16.56 1.13
CA ARG A 18 -2.95 -16.31 0.17
C ARG A 18 -2.46 -15.98 -1.23
N PHE A 19 -1.35 -15.25 -1.35
CA PHE A 19 -0.85 -14.76 -2.64
C PHE A 19 0.44 -15.47 -3.10
N ALA A 20 0.88 -16.52 -2.42
CA ALA A 20 2.11 -17.26 -2.73
C ALA A 20 3.31 -16.31 -2.98
N MET A 21 3.52 -15.35 -2.06
CA MET A 21 4.44 -14.22 -2.26
C MET A 21 5.90 -14.66 -2.29
N LEU A 22 6.29 -15.66 -1.48
CA LEU A 22 7.64 -16.18 -1.42
C LEU A 22 7.67 -17.67 -1.79
N ARG A 23 8.84 -18.14 -2.21
CA ARG A 23 9.14 -19.52 -2.55
C ARG A 23 10.36 -20.01 -1.80
N PRO A 24 10.53 -21.35 -1.63
CA PRO A 24 11.75 -21.91 -1.08
C PRO A 24 13.00 -21.39 -1.80
N GLY A 25 13.99 -20.93 -1.04
CA GLY A 25 15.25 -20.43 -1.58
C GLY A 25 15.21 -19.01 -2.17
N ASP A 26 14.11 -18.28 -2.04
CA ASP A 26 14.07 -16.87 -2.48
C ASP A 26 15.13 -16.03 -1.76
N ARG A 27 15.79 -15.16 -2.51
CA ARG A 27 16.55 -14.02 -1.96
C ARG A 27 15.70 -12.76 -2.13
N VAL A 28 15.31 -12.15 -1.00
CA VAL A 28 14.34 -11.06 -0.93
C VAL A 28 15.05 -9.74 -0.69
N ALA A 29 15.01 -8.83 -1.65
CA ALA A 29 15.38 -7.44 -1.42
C ALA A 29 14.20 -6.71 -0.76
N VAL A 30 14.41 -6.13 0.43
CA VAL A 30 13.43 -5.29 1.10
C VAL A 30 13.75 -3.83 0.85
N GLY A 31 12.85 -3.12 0.18
CA GLY A 31 13.00 -1.68 -0.06
C GLY A 31 12.78 -0.88 1.23
N VAL A 32 13.86 -0.40 1.84
CA VAL A 32 13.85 0.40 3.07
C VAL A 32 13.87 1.88 2.71
N SER A 33 12.72 2.54 2.89
CA SER A 33 12.56 3.98 2.61
C SER A 33 12.84 4.88 3.82
N GLY A 34 13.28 4.32 4.94
CA GLY A 34 13.44 5.03 6.20
C GLY A 34 12.14 5.21 7.00
N GLY A 35 10.97 5.12 6.37
CA GLY A 35 9.67 5.23 7.04
C GLY A 35 9.31 3.99 7.87
N LYS A 36 8.41 4.18 8.84
CA LYS A 36 7.93 3.16 9.78
C LYS A 36 7.47 1.86 9.10
N ASP A 37 6.76 1.96 7.97
CA ASP A 37 6.18 0.80 7.28
C ASP A 37 7.26 -0.07 6.64
N SER A 38 8.31 0.55 6.07
CA SER A 38 9.43 -0.18 5.47
C SER A 38 10.32 -0.85 6.53
N LEU A 39 10.50 -0.23 7.69
CA LEU A 39 11.22 -0.82 8.82
C LEU A 39 10.39 -1.94 9.47
N CYS A 40 9.08 -1.73 9.64
CA CYS A 40 8.15 -2.77 10.07
C CYS A 40 8.20 -3.99 9.14
N LEU A 41 8.17 -3.77 7.82
CA LEU A 41 8.28 -4.86 6.83
C LEU A 41 9.59 -5.63 6.98
N LEU A 42 10.72 -4.92 7.10
CA LEU A 42 12.04 -5.55 7.23
C LEU A 42 12.12 -6.43 8.48
N ASP A 43 11.81 -5.87 9.66
CA ASP A 43 11.85 -6.58 10.93
C ASP A 43 10.85 -7.75 10.95
N ALA A 44 9.63 -7.54 10.46
CA ALA A 44 8.61 -8.57 10.42
C ALA A 44 8.96 -9.73 9.46
N LEU A 45 9.59 -9.47 8.29
CA LEU A 45 10.06 -10.53 7.40
C LEU A 45 11.19 -11.33 8.03
N LEU A 46 12.12 -10.68 8.74
CA LEU A 46 13.18 -11.37 9.47
C LEU A 46 12.60 -12.25 10.60
N ALA A 47 11.65 -11.71 11.38
CA ALA A 47 10.97 -12.47 12.42
C ALA A 47 10.14 -13.63 11.85
N TYR A 48 9.52 -13.45 10.69
CA TYR A 48 8.71 -14.49 10.04
C TYR A 48 9.54 -15.66 9.50
N ARG A 49 10.85 -15.49 9.25
CA ARG A 49 11.74 -16.59 8.79
C ARG A 49 11.67 -17.84 9.66
N THR A 50 11.51 -17.65 10.97
CA THR A 50 11.41 -18.79 11.92
C THR A 50 10.06 -19.50 11.88
N ARG A 51 9.04 -18.89 11.28
CA ARG A 51 7.67 -19.43 11.16
C ARG A 51 7.35 -19.91 9.74
N ALA A 52 8.17 -19.53 8.77
CA ALA A 52 7.98 -19.91 7.38
C ALA A 52 8.20 -21.43 7.19
N PRO A 53 7.40 -22.09 6.33
CA PRO A 53 7.58 -23.50 6.05
C PRO A 53 8.80 -23.81 5.18
N PHE A 54 9.56 -22.79 4.78
CA PHE A 54 10.76 -22.90 3.94
C PHE A 54 11.75 -21.78 4.25
N ALA A 55 13.00 -22.00 3.88
CA ALA A 55 14.06 -21.01 4.02
C ALA A 55 14.01 -19.96 2.90
N TYR A 56 14.31 -18.70 3.24
CA TYR A 56 14.57 -17.59 2.33
C TYR A 56 15.57 -16.62 2.96
N ASP A 57 16.27 -15.84 2.13
CA ASP A 57 17.22 -14.83 2.57
C ASP A 57 16.65 -13.43 2.39
N VAL A 58 17.11 -12.49 3.22
CA VAL A 58 16.68 -11.08 3.20
C VAL A 58 17.91 -10.18 3.09
N VAL A 59 17.83 -9.18 2.23
CA VAL A 59 18.78 -8.06 2.15
C VAL A 59 18.00 -6.74 2.19
N ALA A 60 18.42 -5.81 3.02
CA ALA A 60 17.84 -4.47 3.09
C ALA A 60 18.46 -3.57 2.00
N VAL A 61 17.63 -2.86 1.24
CA VAL A 61 18.08 -1.96 0.17
C VAL A 61 17.47 -0.58 0.36
N THR A 62 18.30 0.43 0.48
CA THR A 62 17.91 1.83 0.55
C THR A 62 18.42 2.58 -0.70
N ILE A 63 17.54 3.37 -1.32
CA ILE A 63 17.90 4.26 -2.41
C ILE A 63 17.95 5.69 -1.87
N GLU A 64 19.18 6.24 -1.86
CA GLU A 64 19.41 7.63 -1.46
C GLU A 64 19.02 8.58 -2.61
N GLN A 65 18.13 9.49 -2.30
CA GLN A 65 17.54 10.44 -3.26
C GLN A 65 17.73 11.90 -2.82
N GLY A 66 18.47 12.17 -1.75
CA GLY A 66 18.64 13.50 -1.16
C GLY A 66 17.38 14.03 -0.47
N LYS A 67 16.47 13.15 -0.03
CA LYS A 67 15.15 13.51 0.48
C LYS A 67 14.87 13.10 1.93
N PHE A 68 15.85 12.62 2.61
CA PHE A 68 15.71 12.29 4.02
C PHE A 68 15.81 13.55 4.88
N THR A 69 15.04 13.60 5.98
CA THR A 69 15.10 14.72 6.95
C THR A 69 16.36 14.69 7.80
N ALA A 70 17.06 13.55 7.83
CA ALA A 70 18.31 13.33 8.52
C ALA A 70 19.22 12.45 7.66
N ASP A 71 20.49 12.30 8.04
CA ASP A 71 21.39 11.37 7.37
C ASP A 71 20.81 9.95 7.41
N ILE A 72 20.78 9.32 6.23
CA ILE A 72 20.31 7.93 6.08
C ILE A 72 21.11 6.95 6.96
N ARG A 73 22.36 7.29 7.28
CA ARG A 73 23.19 6.53 8.22
C ARG A 73 22.59 6.42 9.62
N GLY A 74 21.66 7.30 9.98
CA GLY A 74 20.87 7.18 11.22
C GLY A 74 20.04 5.90 11.32
N LEU A 75 19.83 5.17 10.23
CA LEU A 75 19.22 3.83 10.24
C LEU A 75 20.20 2.70 10.61
N GLU A 76 21.51 2.95 10.55
CA GLU A 76 22.54 1.92 10.77
C GLU A 76 22.36 1.17 12.11
N PRO A 77 22.13 1.85 13.27
CA PRO A 77 21.95 1.15 14.54
C PRO A 77 20.74 0.20 14.54
N VAL A 78 19.66 0.59 13.88
CA VAL A 78 18.43 -0.24 13.78
C VAL A 78 18.71 -1.46 12.89
N ILE A 79 19.33 -1.26 11.73
CA ILE A 79 19.58 -2.34 10.76
C ILE A 79 20.66 -3.30 11.28
N ALA A 80 21.71 -2.78 11.93
CA ALA A 80 22.75 -3.59 12.57
C ALA A 80 22.15 -4.49 13.67
N ARG A 81 21.24 -3.96 14.49
CA ARG A 81 20.52 -4.76 15.49
C ARG A 81 19.69 -5.88 14.88
N LEU A 82 19.15 -5.69 13.66
CA LEU A 82 18.40 -6.71 12.94
C LEU A 82 19.30 -7.77 12.30
N GLY A 83 20.62 -7.57 12.27
CA GLY A 83 21.60 -8.54 11.76
C GLY A 83 21.41 -8.85 10.27
N VAL A 84 21.00 -7.88 9.47
CA VAL A 84 20.74 -8.05 8.03
C VAL A 84 21.73 -7.24 7.19
N GLU A 85 22.13 -7.80 6.05
CA GLU A 85 22.94 -7.07 5.06
C GLU A 85 22.18 -5.82 4.59
N TRP A 86 22.85 -4.65 4.61
CA TRP A 86 22.26 -3.39 4.19
C TRP A 86 23.03 -2.74 3.05
N ILE A 87 22.36 -2.52 1.95
CA ILE A 87 22.91 -1.90 0.75
C ILE A 87 22.26 -0.53 0.56
N VAL A 88 23.09 0.51 0.57
CA VAL A 88 22.68 1.88 0.19
C VAL A 88 23.17 2.17 -1.22
N ARG A 89 22.32 2.72 -2.05
CA ARG A 89 22.64 3.15 -3.42
C ARG A 89 22.08 4.52 -3.71
N ASP A 90 22.91 5.37 -4.28
CA ASP A 90 22.51 6.68 -4.76
C ASP A 90 21.66 6.56 -6.04
N GLU A 91 20.67 7.44 -6.17
CA GLU A 91 19.93 7.65 -7.42
C GLU A 91 20.24 9.05 -7.96
N PRO A 92 21.26 9.19 -8.85
CA PRO A 92 21.79 10.48 -9.30
C PRO A 92 20.72 11.37 -9.94
N ALA A 93 19.77 10.79 -10.66
CA ALA A 93 18.71 11.54 -11.34
C ALA A 93 17.82 12.33 -10.38
N THR A 94 17.54 11.79 -9.19
CA THR A 94 16.75 12.50 -8.17
C THR A 94 17.60 13.34 -7.24
N LEU A 95 18.85 12.95 -6.96
CA LEU A 95 19.80 13.77 -6.20
C LEU A 95 20.04 15.12 -6.88
N GLY A 96 20.24 15.14 -8.21
CA GLY A 96 20.38 16.36 -8.98
C GLY A 96 19.15 17.27 -8.86
N LEU A 97 17.96 16.71 -9.05
CA LEU A 97 16.70 17.45 -8.98
C LEU A 97 16.44 18.08 -7.60
N VAL A 98 16.85 17.43 -6.52
CA VAL A 98 16.75 17.97 -5.17
C VAL A 98 17.78 19.07 -4.93
N ARG A 99 19.02 18.86 -5.38
CA ARG A 99 20.10 19.85 -5.27
C ARG A 99 19.76 21.15 -6.00
N ASP A 100 19.17 21.04 -7.18
CA ASP A 100 18.82 22.19 -8.01
C ASP A 100 17.51 22.88 -7.58
N GLY A 101 16.93 22.48 -6.45
CA GLY A 101 15.68 23.02 -5.93
C GLY A 101 14.43 22.65 -6.74
N VAL A 102 14.60 21.86 -7.79
CA VAL A 102 13.51 21.34 -8.62
C VAL A 102 12.86 20.17 -7.90
N VAL A 103 11.95 20.47 -6.99
CA VAL A 103 11.21 19.45 -6.26
C VAL A 103 10.12 18.90 -7.16
N HIS A 104 10.37 17.77 -7.82
CA HIS A 104 9.33 17.03 -8.51
C HIS A 104 8.37 16.36 -7.52
N GLY A 105 7.13 16.10 -7.96
CA GLY A 105 6.11 15.43 -7.16
C GLY A 105 6.54 14.04 -6.67
N CYS A 106 5.88 13.53 -5.64
CA CYS A 106 6.17 12.22 -5.03
C CYS A 106 6.10 11.06 -6.03
N ASP A 107 5.33 11.20 -7.12
CA ASP A 107 5.18 10.22 -8.20
C ASP A 107 6.48 10.05 -9.02
N VAL A 108 7.17 11.15 -9.34
CA VAL A 108 8.46 11.12 -10.06
C VAL A 108 9.51 10.42 -9.20
N CYS A 109 9.64 10.82 -7.92
CA CYS A 109 10.60 10.23 -7.01
C CYS A 109 10.34 8.74 -6.77
N SER A 110 9.08 8.35 -6.57
CA SER A 110 8.73 6.95 -6.38
C SER A 110 9.00 6.10 -7.63
N ARG A 111 8.88 6.70 -8.83
CA ARG A 111 9.20 6.03 -10.09
C ARG A 111 10.71 5.77 -10.22
N HIS A 112 11.54 6.78 -9.96
CA HIS A 112 13.00 6.65 -9.98
C HIS A 112 13.47 5.65 -8.92
N ARG A 113 13.01 5.79 -7.67
CA ARG A 113 13.31 4.86 -6.59
C ARG A 113 12.97 3.41 -6.95
N ARG A 114 11.79 3.19 -7.55
CA ARG A 114 11.38 1.84 -7.96
C ARG A 114 12.32 1.28 -9.03
N ARG A 115 12.70 2.09 -10.04
CA ARG A 115 13.66 1.66 -11.08
C ARG A 115 15.00 1.28 -10.46
N ALA A 116 15.52 2.10 -9.53
CA ALA A 116 16.77 1.84 -8.83
C ALA A 116 16.67 0.54 -7.99
N LEU A 117 15.58 0.34 -7.24
CA LEU A 117 15.35 -0.89 -6.50
C LEU A 117 15.34 -2.13 -7.40
N TYR A 118 14.69 -2.08 -8.57
CA TYR A 118 14.71 -3.17 -9.54
C TYR A 118 16.13 -3.49 -10.03
N ARG A 119 16.93 -2.46 -10.33
CA ARG A 119 18.33 -2.60 -10.77
C ARG A 119 19.17 -3.26 -9.68
N VAL A 120 19.13 -2.71 -8.45
CA VAL A 120 19.91 -3.22 -7.32
C VAL A 120 19.48 -4.65 -6.95
N ALA A 121 18.19 -4.95 -6.94
CA ALA A 121 17.72 -6.31 -6.70
C ALA A 121 18.26 -7.31 -7.73
N ALA A 122 18.34 -6.91 -9.01
CA ALA A 122 18.94 -7.75 -10.06
C ALA A 122 20.46 -7.92 -9.88
N GLU A 123 21.19 -6.86 -9.54
CA GLU A 123 22.62 -6.90 -9.24
C GLU A 123 22.94 -7.86 -8.07
N LEU A 124 22.08 -7.84 -7.04
CA LEU A 124 22.19 -8.71 -5.87
C LEU A 124 21.63 -10.12 -6.11
N ARG A 125 21.20 -10.45 -7.33
CA ARG A 125 20.59 -11.72 -7.70
C ARG A 125 19.36 -12.08 -6.86
N CYS A 126 18.60 -11.06 -6.42
CA CYS A 126 17.36 -11.28 -5.71
C CYS A 126 16.28 -11.79 -6.67
N THR A 127 15.46 -12.71 -6.20
CA THR A 127 14.30 -13.25 -6.93
C THR A 127 13.02 -12.47 -6.61
N THR A 128 13.01 -11.78 -5.48
CA THR A 128 11.84 -11.06 -4.96
C THR A 128 12.25 -9.69 -4.42
N LEU A 129 11.41 -8.68 -4.71
CA LEU A 129 11.48 -7.33 -4.13
C LEU A 129 10.24 -7.10 -3.27
N ALA A 130 10.42 -6.90 -1.97
CA ALA A 130 9.35 -6.61 -1.03
C ALA A 130 9.24 -5.10 -0.76
N LEU A 131 8.02 -4.55 -0.81
CA LEU A 131 7.73 -3.15 -0.54
C LEU A 131 6.69 -3.01 0.57
N GLY A 132 6.90 -2.03 1.46
CA GLY A 132 6.09 -1.76 2.65
C GLY A 132 4.80 -0.99 2.38
N HIS A 133 4.04 -1.36 1.34
CA HIS A 133 2.71 -0.79 1.11
C HIS A 133 1.68 -1.48 2.01
N THR A 134 0.88 -0.67 2.70
CA THR A 134 -0.12 -1.09 3.70
C THR A 134 -1.52 -1.25 3.10
N ALA A 135 -2.49 -1.68 3.91
CA ALA A 135 -3.90 -1.67 3.56
C ALA A 135 -4.40 -0.25 3.23
N ASP A 136 -3.88 0.77 3.93
CA ASP A 136 -4.18 2.18 3.69
C ASP A 136 -3.69 2.63 2.31
N ASP A 137 -2.48 2.28 1.91
CA ASP A 137 -1.97 2.55 0.56
C ASP A 137 -2.84 1.89 -0.52
N CYS A 138 -3.33 0.69 -0.26
CA CYS A 138 -4.24 -0.01 -1.17
C CYS A 138 -5.59 0.71 -1.28
N ALA A 139 -6.15 1.18 -0.17
CA ALA A 139 -7.39 1.95 -0.13
C ALA A 139 -7.23 3.30 -0.84
N GLU A 140 -6.16 4.05 -0.54
CA GLU A 140 -5.82 5.30 -1.24
C GLU A 140 -5.70 5.09 -2.76
N SER A 141 -5.01 4.02 -3.16
CA SER A 141 -4.82 3.69 -4.58
C SER A 141 -6.12 3.34 -5.28
N LEU A 142 -7.00 2.56 -4.63
CA LEU A 142 -8.31 2.20 -5.16
C LEU A 142 -9.16 3.46 -5.37
N LEU A 143 -9.32 4.28 -4.32
CA LEU A 143 -10.12 5.50 -4.41
C LEU A 143 -9.60 6.47 -5.47
N ARG A 144 -8.29 6.66 -5.55
CA ARG A 144 -7.68 7.47 -6.61
C ARG A 144 -8.03 6.94 -8.00
N ASN A 145 -7.98 5.63 -8.19
CA ASN A 145 -8.29 5.06 -9.49
C ASN A 145 -9.78 5.17 -9.84
N ILE A 146 -10.67 4.99 -8.86
CA ILE A 146 -12.12 5.16 -9.06
C ILE A 146 -12.45 6.62 -9.39
N LEU A 147 -11.98 7.56 -8.56
CA LEU A 147 -12.39 8.96 -8.63
C LEU A 147 -11.76 9.74 -9.79
N PHE A 148 -10.52 9.41 -10.17
CA PHE A 148 -9.75 10.21 -11.13
C PHE A 148 -9.33 9.46 -12.40
N ASN A 149 -9.40 8.14 -12.42
CA ASN A 149 -8.96 7.35 -13.57
C ASN A 149 -10.08 6.45 -14.15
N GLY A 150 -11.29 6.45 -13.57
CA GLY A 150 -12.41 5.61 -14.01
C GLY A 150 -12.09 4.10 -13.97
N ARG A 151 -11.28 3.64 -13.00
CA ARG A 151 -10.82 2.25 -12.94
C ARG A 151 -10.98 1.67 -11.54
N ILE A 152 -11.51 0.47 -11.45
CA ILE A 152 -11.50 -0.32 -10.23
C ILE A 152 -10.19 -1.12 -10.18
N ALA A 153 -9.15 -0.49 -9.65
CA ALA A 153 -7.82 -1.09 -9.55
C ALA A 153 -7.04 -0.51 -8.36
N SER A 154 -6.19 -1.32 -7.76
CA SER A 154 -5.30 -0.90 -6.67
C SER A 154 -3.90 -1.47 -6.85
N LEU A 155 -3.10 -1.44 -5.78
CA LEU A 155 -1.77 -2.01 -5.73
C LEU A 155 -1.89 -3.55 -5.67
N PRO A 156 -1.39 -4.31 -6.67
CA PRO A 156 -1.47 -5.76 -6.61
C PRO A 156 -0.60 -6.31 -5.48
N PRO A 157 -1.06 -7.34 -4.74
CA PRO A 157 -0.24 -8.00 -3.71
C PRO A 157 1.05 -8.58 -4.27
N VAL A 158 0.99 -9.12 -5.48
CA VAL A 158 2.12 -9.67 -6.25
C VAL A 158 2.08 -9.11 -7.67
N ALA A 159 3.23 -8.71 -8.18
CA ALA A 159 3.44 -8.38 -9.58
C ALA A 159 4.76 -8.99 -10.07
N VAL A 160 4.86 -9.23 -11.36
CA VAL A 160 6.08 -9.75 -11.97
C VAL A 160 6.70 -8.67 -12.85
N SER A 161 8.03 -8.54 -12.83
CA SER A 161 8.74 -7.62 -13.71
C SER A 161 8.49 -7.96 -15.18
N ARG A 162 8.60 -6.98 -16.08
CA ARG A 162 8.38 -7.21 -17.52
C ARG A 162 9.28 -8.32 -18.10
N LYS A 163 10.47 -8.53 -17.52
CA LYS A 163 11.39 -9.60 -17.93
C LYS A 163 11.10 -10.94 -17.27
N GLY A 164 10.09 -11.05 -16.42
CA GLY A 164 9.73 -12.27 -15.71
C GLY A 164 10.71 -12.71 -14.61
N THR A 165 11.79 -11.97 -14.39
CA THR A 165 12.92 -12.41 -13.54
C THR A 165 12.82 -11.99 -12.08
N LEU A 166 11.99 -11.00 -11.74
CA LEU A 166 11.83 -10.47 -10.39
C LEU A 166 10.36 -10.36 -10.03
N ARG A 167 9.99 -10.90 -8.89
CA ARG A 167 8.65 -10.69 -8.30
C ARG A 167 8.67 -9.48 -7.39
N LEU A 168 7.65 -8.66 -7.48
CA LEU A 168 7.37 -7.58 -6.56
C LEU A 168 6.25 -8.02 -5.63
N VAL A 169 6.47 -7.98 -4.33
CA VAL A 169 5.49 -8.41 -3.32
C VAL A 169 5.20 -7.29 -2.32
N ARG A 170 4.01 -7.33 -1.72
CA ARG A 170 3.56 -6.37 -0.71
C ARG A 170 2.98 -7.11 0.50
N PRO A 171 3.83 -7.60 1.41
CA PRO A 171 3.38 -8.41 2.54
C PRO A 171 2.47 -7.67 3.53
N LEU A 172 2.52 -6.32 3.57
CA LEU A 172 1.71 -5.50 4.47
C LEU A 172 0.32 -5.13 3.92
N VAL A 173 -0.16 -5.73 2.82
CA VAL A 173 -1.47 -5.37 2.21
C VAL A 173 -2.68 -5.58 3.13
N PHE A 174 -2.55 -6.35 4.19
CA PHE A 174 -3.58 -6.54 5.23
C PHE A 174 -3.27 -5.82 6.53
N VAL A 175 -2.17 -5.07 6.60
CA VAL A 175 -1.70 -4.37 7.80
C VAL A 175 -2.00 -2.88 7.62
N THR A 176 -2.65 -2.25 8.60
CA THR A 176 -2.93 -0.81 8.58
C THR A 176 -1.71 0.02 8.99
N GLU A 177 -1.69 1.30 8.60
CA GLU A 177 -0.65 2.24 9.03
C GLU A 177 -0.62 2.44 10.56
N GLU A 178 -1.77 2.36 11.21
CA GLU A 178 -1.88 2.40 12.67
C GLU A 178 -1.16 1.20 13.31
N LEU A 179 -1.39 0.00 12.75
CA LEU A 179 -0.77 -1.21 13.26
C LEU A 179 0.74 -1.25 13.01
N THR A 180 1.22 -0.72 11.86
CA THR A 180 2.67 -0.57 11.62
C THR A 180 3.30 0.44 12.57
N ALA A 181 2.60 1.52 12.95
CA ALA A 181 3.07 2.48 13.95
C ALA A 181 3.19 1.84 15.33
N ALA A 182 2.16 1.11 15.77
CA ALA A 182 2.19 0.36 17.04
C ALA A 182 3.29 -0.70 17.04
N TYR A 183 3.50 -1.41 15.93
CA TYR A 183 4.60 -2.36 15.76
C TYR A 183 5.97 -1.66 15.91
N ALA A 184 6.18 -0.56 15.17
CA ALA A 184 7.44 0.17 15.22
C ALA A 184 7.77 0.65 16.63
N GLN A 185 6.77 1.17 17.37
CA GLN A 185 6.93 1.57 18.76
C GLN A 185 7.29 0.37 19.66
N ALA A 186 6.56 -0.73 19.55
CA ALA A 186 6.79 -1.93 20.36
C ALA A 186 8.17 -2.58 20.11
N ARG A 187 8.71 -2.43 18.89
CA ARG A 187 10.01 -2.96 18.45
C ARG A 187 11.15 -1.94 18.58
N GLY A 188 10.88 -0.71 19.01
CA GLY A 188 11.89 0.35 19.11
C GLY A 188 12.52 0.69 17.76
N LEU A 189 11.72 0.69 16.69
CA LEU A 189 12.16 1.09 15.36
C LEU A 189 12.06 2.62 15.24
N SER A 190 13.17 3.27 14.90
CA SER A 190 13.25 4.73 14.76
C SER A 190 13.24 5.12 13.28
N PRO A 191 12.09 5.55 12.72
CA PRO A 191 12.01 5.95 11.32
C PRO A 191 12.68 7.31 11.08
N ILE A 192 13.19 7.49 9.86
CA ILE A 192 13.67 8.78 9.34
C ILE A 192 12.60 9.33 8.39
N GLY A 193 12.25 10.61 8.55
CA GLY A 193 11.26 11.28 7.72
C GLY A 193 11.77 11.61 6.31
N CYS A 194 10.84 12.06 5.46
CA CYS A 194 11.13 12.62 4.14
C CYS A 194 10.86 14.13 4.16
N ILE A 195 11.76 14.93 3.58
CA ILE A 195 11.64 16.39 3.49
C ILE A 195 10.47 16.87 2.62
N CYS A 196 9.88 15.96 1.83
CA CYS A 196 8.83 16.34 0.86
C CYS A 196 7.55 16.86 1.52
N GLY A 197 7.29 16.53 2.78
CA GLY A 197 6.08 16.91 3.49
C GLY A 197 4.79 16.45 2.77
N GLU A 198 3.67 16.83 3.31
CA GLU A 198 2.38 16.72 2.60
C GLU A 198 2.24 17.95 1.68
N LYS A 199 2.56 17.77 0.40
CA LYS A 199 2.23 18.77 -0.61
C LYS A 199 0.78 18.59 -1.05
N ALA A 200 0.12 19.72 -1.39
CA ALA A 200 -1.18 19.70 -2.04
C ALA A 200 -1.12 18.74 -3.25
N SER A 201 -1.83 17.64 -3.16
CA SER A 201 -1.84 16.58 -4.18
C SER A 201 -3.12 15.78 -4.05
N VAL A 202 -3.59 15.22 -5.15
CA VAL A 202 -4.73 14.29 -5.17
C VAL A 202 -4.58 13.15 -4.14
N ARG A 203 -3.35 12.68 -3.92
CA ARG A 203 -3.09 11.66 -2.90
C ARG A 203 -3.32 12.20 -1.48
N GLY A 204 -2.90 13.43 -1.20
CA GLY A 204 -3.13 14.10 0.08
C GLY A 204 -4.62 14.30 0.35
N GLU A 205 -5.39 14.74 -0.67
CA GLU A 205 -6.84 14.91 -0.58
C GLU A 205 -7.55 13.59 -0.26
N ILE A 206 -7.19 12.49 -0.94
CA ILE A 206 -7.75 11.16 -0.68
C ILE A 206 -7.39 10.69 0.73
N ARG A 207 -6.16 10.92 1.18
CA ARG A 207 -5.72 10.57 2.53
C ARG A 207 -6.52 11.33 3.59
N GLN A 208 -6.74 12.62 3.39
CA GLN A 208 -7.56 13.45 4.29
C GLN A 208 -9.02 12.99 4.29
N PHE A 209 -9.58 12.67 3.12
CA PHE A 209 -10.92 12.11 3.00
C PHE A 209 -11.06 10.79 3.77
N LEU A 210 -10.12 9.86 3.59
CA LEU A 210 -10.09 8.60 4.33
C LEU A 210 -9.93 8.81 5.84
N ALA A 211 -9.11 9.77 6.27
CA ALA A 211 -8.94 10.09 7.68
C ALA A 211 -10.24 10.60 8.29
N THR A 212 -10.98 11.46 7.57
CA THR A 212 -12.30 11.97 7.99
C THR A 212 -13.33 10.83 8.10
N LEU A 213 -13.35 9.91 7.15
CA LEU A 213 -14.25 8.75 7.20
C LEU A 213 -13.89 7.82 8.36
N ARG A 214 -12.61 7.56 8.57
CA ARG A 214 -12.13 6.68 9.64
C ARG A 214 -12.49 7.20 11.03
N ALA A 215 -12.47 8.52 11.23
CA ALA A 215 -12.88 9.13 12.50
C ALA A 215 -14.35 8.85 12.85
N ARG A 216 -15.21 8.64 11.84
CA ARG A 216 -16.65 8.35 12.01
C ARG A 216 -16.94 6.84 11.93
N HIS A 217 -16.17 6.11 11.13
CA HIS A 217 -16.35 4.70 10.80
C HIS A 217 -15.03 3.95 10.96
N PRO A 218 -14.67 3.53 12.17
CA PRO A 218 -13.50 2.67 12.39
C PRO A 218 -13.59 1.42 11.51
N GLY A 219 -12.47 1.02 10.89
CA GLY A 219 -12.45 -0.15 9.98
C GLY A 219 -12.77 0.15 8.51
N VAL A 220 -13.05 1.40 8.12
CA VAL A 220 -13.35 1.75 6.73
C VAL A 220 -12.21 1.41 5.76
N ALA A 221 -10.96 1.58 6.16
CA ALA A 221 -9.81 1.28 5.32
C ALA A 221 -9.67 -0.24 5.09
N GLU A 222 -9.89 -1.04 6.13
CA GLU A 222 -9.92 -2.50 6.05
C GLU A 222 -11.07 -2.98 5.15
N SER A 223 -12.24 -2.36 5.27
CA SER A 223 -13.39 -2.66 4.40
C SER A 223 -13.09 -2.37 2.93
N ILE A 224 -12.47 -1.22 2.64
CA ILE A 224 -12.04 -0.86 1.27
C ILE A 224 -11.00 -1.86 0.76
N ALA A 225 -10.01 -2.22 1.58
CA ALA A 225 -9.00 -3.21 1.21
C ALA A 225 -9.61 -4.61 1.01
N ALA A 226 -10.60 -5.00 1.83
CA ALA A 226 -11.31 -6.27 1.70
C ALA A 226 -12.13 -6.34 0.40
N ALA A 227 -12.74 -5.22 -0.03
CA ALA A 227 -13.51 -5.14 -1.28
C ALA A 227 -12.67 -5.53 -2.51
N LEU A 228 -11.36 -5.30 -2.49
CA LEU A 228 -10.44 -5.74 -3.56
C LEU A 228 -10.37 -7.27 -3.74
N GLY A 229 -10.74 -8.03 -2.73
CA GLY A 229 -10.77 -9.48 -2.78
C GLY A 229 -12.18 -10.07 -2.75
N ASN A 230 -13.22 -9.22 -2.84
CA ASN A 230 -14.63 -9.60 -2.77
C ASN A 230 -15.42 -8.84 -3.85
N VAL A 231 -15.13 -9.17 -5.09
CA VAL A 231 -15.75 -8.54 -6.27
C VAL A 231 -16.92 -9.37 -6.73
N ASN A 232 -18.09 -8.72 -6.91
CA ASN A 232 -19.22 -9.35 -7.58
C ASN A 232 -19.17 -9.02 -9.09
N PRO A 233 -18.75 -9.96 -9.96
CA PRO A 233 -18.59 -9.71 -11.39
C PRO A 233 -19.89 -9.36 -12.10
N TYR A 234 -21.03 -9.83 -11.59
CA TYR A 234 -22.35 -9.58 -12.22
C TYR A 234 -22.84 -8.14 -12.07
N THR A 235 -22.30 -7.38 -11.15
CA THR A 235 -22.67 -5.97 -10.93
C THR A 235 -21.66 -4.99 -11.56
N LEU A 236 -20.61 -5.50 -12.20
CA LEU A 236 -19.60 -4.72 -12.90
C LEU A 236 -19.79 -4.79 -14.41
N TYR A 237 -19.44 -3.70 -15.12
CA TYR A 237 -19.69 -3.55 -16.55
C TYR A 237 -18.49 -3.97 -17.43
N ASP A 238 -17.49 -4.63 -16.85
CA ASP A 238 -16.31 -5.13 -17.59
C ASP A 238 -16.61 -6.50 -18.21
N PRO A 239 -16.72 -6.62 -19.56
CA PRO A 239 -17.00 -7.89 -20.22
C PRO A 239 -15.94 -8.97 -19.96
N ALA A 240 -14.71 -8.58 -19.61
CA ALA A 240 -13.66 -9.53 -19.26
C ALA A 240 -13.94 -10.31 -17.96
N LEU A 241 -14.87 -9.84 -17.14
CA LEU A 241 -15.33 -10.51 -15.94
C LEU A 241 -16.47 -11.50 -16.21
N ASP A 242 -17.13 -11.42 -17.37
CA ASP A 242 -18.16 -12.35 -17.78
C ASP A 242 -17.52 -13.70 -18.09
N LYS A 243 -17.82 -14.70 -17.29
CA LYS A 243 -17.39 -16.07 -17.57
C LYS A 243 -18.35 -16.66 -18.60
N PRO A 244 -17.85 -17.19 -19.74
CA PRO A 244 -18.69 -17.91 -20.69
C PRO A 244 -19.46 -19.04 -19.98
N GLY A 245 -20.79 -19.03 -20.02
CA GLY A 245 -21.64 -20.04 -19.38
C GLY A 245 -22.10 -19.74 -17.96
N ALA A 246 -21.82 -18.55 -17.42
CA ALA A 246 -22.47 -18.09 -16.21
C ALA A 246 -23.92 -17.70 -16.52
N ASP A 247 -24.88 -18.52 -16.10
CA ASP A 247 -26.30 -18.17 -16.11
C ASP A 247 -26.46 -16.80 -15.40
N VAL A 248 -27.00 -15.84 -16.14
CA VAL A 248 -27.44 -14.56 -15.58
C VAL A 248 -28.58 -14.90 -14.62
N ARG A 249 -28.26 -15.15 -13.35
CA ARG A 249 -29.28 -15.34 -12.35
C ARG A 249 -30.02 -14.01 -12.19
N PRO A 250 -31.36 -14.01 -12.37
CA PRO A 250 -32.12 -12.80 -12.12
C PRO A 250 -31.87 -12.38 -10.67
N VAL A 251 -31.70 -11.07 -10.46
CA VAL A 251 -31.56 -10.48 -9.11
C VAL A 251 -32.78 -10.86 -8.32
N GLY A 252 -32.75 -12.00 -7.62
CA GLY A 252 -33.76 -12.45 -6.70
C GLY A 252 -33.81 -11.46 -5.54
N ARG A 253 -35.02 -10.98 -5.24
CA ARG A 253 -35.29 -10.25 -4.01
C ARG A 253 -34.72 -11.04 -2.84
N GLY A 254 -33.84 -10.40 -2.07
CA GLY A 254 -33.30 -10.73 -0.78
C GLY A 254 -33.49 -12.13 -0.22
N GLY A 255 -32.47 -12.95 -0.27
CA GLY A 255 -32.26 -14.02 0.69
C GLY A 255 -31.58 -13.46 1.95
N PRO A 256 -31.74 -14.11 3.13
CA PRO A 256 -31.35 -13.51 4.39
C PRO A 256 -29.83 -13.26 4.47
N ASP A 257 -29.50 -12.01 4.75
CA ASP A 257 -28.19 -11.53 5.18
C ASP A 257 -27.64 -12.40 6.32
N THR A 258 -26.59 -13.17 6.04
CA THR A 258 -25.73 -13.68 7.09
C THR A 258 -24.57 -12.71 7.31
N ALA A 259 -24.90 -11.48 7.68
CA ALA A 259 -23.94 -10.57 8.25
C ALA A 259 -23.70 -10.94 9.71
N PRO A 260 -22.46 -10.85 10.23
CA PRO A 260 -22.22 -11.05 11.65
C PRO A 260 -22.98 -9.97 12.42
N LYS A 261 -23.76 -10.38 13.40
CA LYS A 261 -24.52 -9.51 14.30
C LYS A 261 -23.57 -8.57 15.02
N SER A 262 -23.57 -7.29 14.63
CA SER A 262 -23.09 -6.20 15.48
C SER A 262 -24.30 -5.71 16.29
N THR A 263 -24.10 -5.66 17.61
CA THR A 263 -25.01 -5.13 18.62
C THR A 263 -25.46 -3.71 18.29
N GLU A 264 -26.75 -3.49 18.47
CA GLU A 264 -27.58 -2.29 18.40
C GLU A 264 -26.90 -0.96 18.84
N GLN A 265 -27.11 0.17 18.16
CA GLN A 265 -28.20 1.13 18.26
C GLN A 265 -27.90 2.36 17.39
N GLY A 266 -28.87 2.82 16.62
CA GLY A 266 -28.83 4.10 15.93
C GLY A 266 -29.59 4.06 14.61
N GLY A 267 -30.92 4.15 14.69
CA GLY A 267 -31.79 4.18 13.52
C GLY A 267 -31.55 5.43 12.66
N TYR A 268 -31.22 5.21 11.39
CA TYR A 268 -31.26 6.21 10.35
C TYR A 268 -32.45 5.88 9.44
N ALA A 269 -33.48 6.74 9.45
CA ALA A 269 -34.58 6.68 8.49
C ALA A 269 -34.12 7.36 7.18
N PRO A 270 -34.32 6.75 6.01
CA PRO A 270 -34.08 7.42 4.75
C PRO A 270 -35.18 8.44 4.47
N SER A 271 -34.79 9.71 4.26
CA SER A 271 -35.69 10.71 3.69
C SER A 271 -35.67 10.58 2.17
N ASP A 272 -36.76 10.13 1.60
CA ASP A 272 -37.06 10.18 0.16
C ASP A 272 -37.21 11.64 -0.27
N SER A 273 -36.26 12.18 -1.03
CA SER A 273 -36.49 13.16 -2.10
C SER A 273 -35.19 13.49 -2.80
N PRO A 274 -35.10 13.33 -4.12
CA PRO A 274 -33.91 13.75 -4.87
C PRO A 274 -33.93 15.27 -5.03
N ALA A 275 -32.82 15.91 -4.66
CA ALA A 275 -32.58 17.31 -4.91
C ALA A 275 -32.42 17.58 -6.43
N PRO A 276 -32.90 18.72 -6.94
CA PRO A 276 -32.82 19.01 -8.36
C PRO A 276 -31.40 19.29 -8.82
N LEU A 277 -31.07 18.76 -10.01
CA LEU A 277 -29.83 18.98 -10.74
C LEU A 277 -29.63 20.47 -11.03
N VAL A 278 -28.59 21.08 -10.48
CA VAL A 278 -28.17 22.43 -10.82
C VAL A 278 -27.38 22.39 -12.12
N THR A 279 -27.95 22.94 -13.20
CA THR A 279 -27.26 23.17 -14.46
C THR A 279 -26.25 24.32 -14.31
N PRO A 280 -25.03 24.22 -14.88
CA PRO A 280 -24.08 25.33 -14.87
C PRO A 280 -24.63 26.50 -15.72
N ARG A 281 -24.63 27.70 -15.17
CA ARG A 281 -24.90 28.95 -15.90
C ARG A 281 -23.74 29.25 -16.85
N GLU A 282 -24.07 29.33 -18.14
CA GLU A 282 -23.20 29.93 -19.15
C GLU A 282 -22.91 31.40 -18.79
N THR A 283 -21.67 31.72 -18.55
CA THR A 283 -21.20 33.11 -18.51
C THR A 283 -20.93 33.56 -19.96
N ARG A 284 -21.89 34.33 -20.52
CA ARG A 284 -21.69 35.08 -21.76
C ARG A 284 -20.64 36.16 -21.51
N GLY A 285 -19.71 36.27 -22.46
CA GLY A 285 -18.70 37.29 -22.50
C GLY A 285 -19.26 38.70 -22.67
N ALA A 286 -18.49 39.70 -22.28
CA ALA A 286 -18.61 41.08 -22.69
C ALA A 286 -17.28 41.56 -23.25
N PRO A 287 -17.32 42.46 -24.28
CA PRO A 287 -16.19 42.77 -25.15
C PRO A 287 -15.45 44.04 -24.67
N ARG A 288 -14.22 44.11 -25.10
CA ARG A 288 -13.22 45.16 -25.36
C ARG A 288 -11.99 45.09 -24.49
#